data_75cafdfdedcae8e158d42d5656c2e786
#
_entry.id   75cafdfdedcae8e158d42d5656c2e786
#
_cell.length_a   1.000
_cell.length_b   1.000
_cell.length_c   1.000
_cell.angle_alpha   90.00
_cell.angle_beta   90.00
_cell.angle_gamma   90.00
#
_symmetry.space_group_name_H-M   'P 1'
#
loop_
_entity.id
_entity.type
_entity.pdbx_description
1 polymer ?
#
loop_
_entity_poly.entity_id
_entity_poly.type
_entity_poly.pdbx_seq_one_letter_code
_entity_poly.pdbx_strand_id
1 'polypeptide(L)'
;MRPALLLKGFEVELFTGKPSGENVGVASEVARQLPGFVTEPDRRNLEYITEPEASYDRLEEALLRPRRTLRQWLAPQGLTLLPGSTLSLGDSDRFERSDPTNPYHSLIEATYGTRVVTASVHINLGLTDPELLFAAVRLIRCEAALLLSLSASSPFIGGQLSGQHSQRWRQFPLTPEHVPLFINHRHYIDWVEEQLATGAMRNERHLWTSVRPNGPDRPHSLNRLELRICDLVTDPADLIAITVFLELRVMALIEQQSRLDPLCSSELSLDDLAALADQNDAAASRISLEASLNHWQDGRSIRCRDWIMQLLESMEPTAERFGLLERLQPIRTLLKHGNQAMRWLDVHAQGHSISALLSDGAIAMEQQELVIHGESAALG
;
A
#
# COMPACT_ATOMS: atom_id res chain seq x y z
N MET A 1 28.23 6.97 15.98
CA MET A 1 27.41 5.80 15.55
C MET A 1 26.33 6.36 14.62
N ARG A 2 26.14 5.84 13.40
CA ARG A 2 24.98 6.27 12.59
C ARG A 2 23.73 5.85 13.34
N PRO A 3 22.68 6.70 13.40
CA PRO A 3 21.39 6.28 13.96
C PRO A 3 20.90 5.04 13.22
N ALA A 4 20.25 4.12 13.93
CA ALA A 4 19.77 2.87 13.32
C ALA A 4 18.46 3.13 12.53
N LEU A 5 18.38 2.60 11.31
CA LEU A 5 17.13 2.53 10.56
C LEU A 5 16.18 1.52 11.21
N LEU A 6 14.87 1.75 11.09
CA LEU A 6 13.86 0.82 11.57
C LEU A 6 13.89 -0.49 10.76
N LEU A 7 13.41 -1.57 11.36
CA LEU A 7 13.08 -2.78 10.59
C LEU A 7 11.84 -2.49 9.74
N LYS A 8 11.85 -2.92 8.49
CA LYS A 8 10.74 -2.75 7.55
C LYS A 8 10.57 -3.95 6.64
N GLY A 9 9.34 -4.19 6.20
CA GLY A 9 9.02 -5.30 5.31
C GLY A 9 7.71 -5.05 4.57
N PHE A 10 7.44 -5.88 3.59
CA PHE A 10 6.28 -5.79 2.72
C PHE A 10 5.41 -7.04 2.80
N GLU A 11 4.09 -6.84 2.72
CA GLU A 11 3.12 -7.81 2.27
C GLU A 11 2.71 -7.35 0.86
N VAL A 12 2.93 -8.17 -0.16
CA VAL A 12 2.75 -7.78 -1.57
C VAL A 12 1.74 -8.71 -2.20
N GLU A 13 0.60 -8.14 -2.57
CA GLU A 13 -0.43 -8.82 -3.34
C GLU A 13 -0.21 -8.56 -4.82
N LEU A 14 -0.34 -9.62 -5.64
CA LEU A 14 -0.08 -9.57 -7.08
C LEU A 14 -1.20 -10.26 -7.86
N PHE A 15 -1.57 -9.67 -9.00
CA PHE A 15 -2.39 -10.35 -10.00
C PHE A 15 -1.53 -11.13 -10.98
N THR A 16 -2.05 -12.31 -11.37
CA THR A 16 -1.50 -13.13 -12.47
C THR A 16 -2.42 -13.09 -13.68
N GLY A 17 -1.85 -13.25 -14.86
CA GLY A 17 -2.63 -13.22 -16.09
C GLY A 17 -1.83 -13.41 -17.37
N LYS A 18 -2.49 -13.18 -18.50
CA LYS A 18 -1.86 -13.20 -19.83
C LYS A 18 -1.13 -11.87 -20.08
N PRO A 19 -0.13 -11.86 -20.97
CA PRO A 19 0.53 -10.62 -21.38
C PRO A 19 -0.43 -9.57 -21.96
N SER A 20 -1.62 -9.97 -22.44
CA SER A 20 -2.70 -9.08 -22.91
C SER A 20 -3.40 -8.29 -21.80
N GLY A 21 -3.11 -8.57 -20.52
CA GLY A 21 -3.76 -7.95 -19.36
C GLY A 21 -4.99 -8.72 -18.83
N GLU A 22 -5.37 -9.84 -19.44
CA GLU A 22 -6.45 -10.70 -18.96
C GLU A 22 -6.02 -11.46 -17.70
N ASN A 23 -6.77 -11.33 -16.60
CA ASN A 23 -6.48 -12.03 -15.36
C ASN A 23 -6.70 -13.55 -15.50
N VAL A 24 -5.76 -14.34 -14.99
CA VAL A 24 -5.83 -15.80 -14.92
C VAL A 24 -5.44 -16.25 -13.52
N GLY A 25 -6.35 -16.95 -12.84
CA GLY A 25 -6.16 -17.38 -11.46
C GLY A 25 -5.31 -18.65 -11.35
N VAL A 26 -4.15 -18.56 -10.72
CA VAL A 26 -3.24 -19.68 -10.47
C VAL A 26 -2.69 -19.68 -9.03
N ALA A 27 -3.26 -18.88 -8.12
CA ALA A 27 -2.73 -18.71 -6.77
C ALA A 27 -2.64 -20.03 -5.99
N SER A 28 -3.63 -20.92 -6.13
CA SER A 28 -3.62 -22.23 -5.45
C SER A 28 -2.52 -23.16 -5.95
N GLU A 29 -2.20 -23.10 -7.23
CA GLU A 29 -1.11 -23.85 -7.86
C GLU A 29 0.26 -23.32 -7.42
N VAL A 30 0.41 -22.00 -7.42
CA VAL A 30 1.61 -21.29 -6.96
C VAL A 30 1.90 -21.62 -5.51
N ALA A 31 0.94 -21.45 -4.59
CA ALA A 31 1.12 -21.66 -3.17
C ALA A 31 1.50 -23.12 -2.82
N ARG A 32 1.09 -24.09 -3.65
CA ARG A 32 1.50 -25.51 -3.47
C ARG A 32 2.92 -25.79 -3.96
N GLN A 33 3.42 -25.03 -4.95
CA GLN A 33 4.69 -25.35 -5.63
C GLN A 33 5.83 -24.42 -5.26
N LEU A 34 5.52 -23.18 -4.89
CA LEU A 34 6.51 -22.17 -4.53
C LEU A 34 6.39 -21.78 -3.05
N PRO A 35 7.38 -22.13 -2.22
CA PRO A 35 7.40 -21.68 -0.83
C PRO A 35 7.42 -20.15 -0.71
N GLY A 36 6.72 -19.62 0.30
CA GLY A 36 6.68 -18.21 0.59
C GLY A 36 5.52 -17.45 -0.08
N PHE A 37 4.74 -18.12 -0.95
CA PHE A 37 3.50 -17.56 -1.49
C PHE A 37 2.28 -18.14 -0.77
N VAL A 38 1.28 -17.26 -0.55
CA VAL A 38 0.00 -17.63 0.04
C VAL A 38 -1.15 -17.21 -0.87
N THR A 39 -2.28 -17.87 -0.72
CA THR A 39 -3.48 -17.56 -1.49
C THR A 39 -4.29 -16.47 -0.80
N GLU A 40 -4.78 -15.52 -1.58
CA GLU A 40 -5.90 -14.67 -1.23
C GLU A 40 -7.25 -15.42 -1.46
N PRO A 41 -8.38 -14.90 -0.95
CA PRO A 41 -9.69 -15.53 -1.18
C PRO A 41 -10.04 -15.73 -2.66
N ASP A 42 -9.61 -14.85 -3.55
CA ASP A 42 -9.75 -15.01 -5.01
C ASP A 42 -8.45 -15.53 -5.64
N ARG A 43 -8.53 -16.56 -6.48
CA ARG A 43 -7.37 -17.25 -7.05
C ARG A 43 -6.57 -16.45 -8.08
N ARG A 44 -7.07 -15.29 -8.53
CA ARG A 44 -6.36 -14.38 -9.44
C ARG A 44 -5.35 -13.51 -8.70
N ASN A 45 -5.48 -13.42 -7.38
CA ASN A 45 -4.59 -12.69 -6.48
C ASN A 45 -3.81 -13.66 -5.60
N LEU A 46 -2.54 -13.37 -5.38
CA LEU A 46 -1.66 -14.10 -4.47
C LEU A 46 -0.77 -13.13 -3.71
N GLU A 47 -0.30 -13.55 -2.55
CA GLU A 47 0.50 -12.72 -1.66
C GLU A 47 1.85 -13.38 -1.37
N TYR A 48 2.88 -12.55 -1.18
CA TYR A 48 4.11 -12.93 -0.49
C TYR A 48 4.50 -11.89 0.54
N ILE A 49 5.21 -12.33 1.59
CA ILE A 49 5.67 -11.49 2.68
C ILE A 49 7.19 -11.50 2.69
N THR A 50 7.81 -10.33 2.80
CA THR A 50 9.26 -10.24 2.94
C THR A 50 9.69 -10.38 4.40
N GLU A 51 10.87 -10.93 4.62
CA GLU A 51 11.52 -10.80 5.93
C GLU A 51 11.79 -9.32 6.26
N PRO A 52 11.72 -8.93 7.55
CA PRO A 52 11.98 -7.56 7.94
C PRO A 52 13.47 -7.21 7.83
N GLU A 53 13.77 -6.10 7.14
CA GLU A 53 15.13 -5.63 6.88
C GLU A 53 15.32 -4.18 7.31
N ALA A 54 16.49 -3.87 7.88
CA ALA A 54 16.88 -2.48 8.16
C ALA A 54 17.58 -1.84 6.94
N SER A 55 18.33 -2.62 6.17
CA SER A 55 19.02 -2.18 4.95
C SER A 55 18.06 -2.09 3.78
N TYR A 56 18.05 -0.97 3.08
CA TYR A 56 17.24 -0.79 1.88
C TYR A 56 17.72 -1.67 0.70
N ASP A 57 19.01 -1.94 0.58
CA ASP A 57 19.52 -2.84 -0.47
C ASP A 57 19.04 -4.27 -0.28
N ARG A 58 19.03 -4.75 0.98
CA ARG A 58 18.49 -6.08 1.31
C ARG A 58 16.97 -6.12 1.20
N LEU A 59 16.28 -5.05 1.56
CA LEU A 59 14.83 -4.93 1.41
C LEU A 59 14.41 -4.99 -0.06
N GLU A 60 15.15 -4.32 -0.95
CA GLU A 60 14.93 -4.35 -2.40
C GLU A 60 15.12 -5.75 -2.97
N GLU A 61 16.18 -6.47 -2.58
CA GLU A 61 16.35 -7.87 -2.99
C GLU A 61 15.26 -8.79 -2.42
N ALA A 62 14.84 -8.58 -1.17
CA ALA A 62 13.73 -9.32 -0.57
C ALA A 62 12.40 -9.07 -1.29
N LEU A 63 12.18 -7.86 -1.83
CA LEU A 63 11.03 -7.50 -2.66
C LEU A 63 11.07 -8.20 -4.02
N LEU A 64 12.23 -8.21 -4.69
CA LEU A 64 12.34 -8.60 -6.10
C LEU A 64 12.51 -10.12 -6.29
N ARG A 65 13.21 -10.79 -5.38
CA ARG A 65 13.46 -12.22 -5.50
C ARG A 65 12.19 -13.07 -5.65
N PRO A 66 11.11 -12.89 -4.84
CA PRO A 66 9.87 -13.63 -5.04
C PRO A 66 9.21 -13.31 -6.40
N ARG A 67 9.21 -12.05 -6.84
CA ARG A 67 8.63 -11.66 -8.15
C ARG A 67 9.35 -12.39 -9.29
N ARG A 68 10.69 -12.39 -9.30
CA ARG A 68 11.49 -13.12 -10.30
C ARG A 68 11.20 -14.62 -10.30
N THR A 69 11.15 -15.24 -9.12
CA THR A 69 10.82 -16.66 -8.98
C THR A 69 9.43 -16.98 -9.53
N LEU A 70 8.44 -16.15 -9.20
CA LEU A 70 7.08 -16.33 -9.67
C LEU A 70 6.98 -16.17 -11.20
N ARG A 71 7.65 -15.17 -11.76
CA ARG A 71 7.67 -14.94 -13.21
C ARG A 71 8.29 -16.12 -13.96
N GLN A 72 9.39 -16.69 -13.44
CA GLN A 72 10.00 -17.90 -14.01
C GLN A 72 9.05 -19.11 -14.01
N TRP A 73 8.19 -19.21 -12.98
CA TRP A 73 7.18 -20.26 -12.89
C TRP A 73 6.01 -20.01 -13.84
N LEU A 74 5.61 -18.76 -14.05
CA LEU A 74 4.49 -18.36 -14.93
C LEU A 74 4.83 -18.46 -16.43
N ALA A 75 6.05 -18.12 -16.82
CA ALA A 75 6.47 -17.98 -18.22
C ALA A 75 6.23 -19.24 -19.09
N PRO A 76 6.54 -20.48 -18.64
CA PRO A 76 6.25 -21.69 -19.44
C PRO A 76 4.76 -21.93 -19.70
N GLN A 77 3.88 -21.29 -18.93
CA GLN A 77 2.42 -21.38 -19.04
C GLN A 77 1.84 -20.26 -19.92
N GLY A 78 2.68 -19.38 -20.47
CA GLY A 78 2.26 -18.19 -21.22
C GLY A 78 1.62 -17.13 -20.34
N LEU A 79 1.91 -17.14 -19.03
CA LEU A 79 1.38 -16.21 -18.04
C LEU A 79 2.47 -15.26 -17.53
N THR A 80 2.04 -14.13 -16.94
CA THR A 80 2.91 -13.11 -16.37
C THR A 80 2.27 -12.47 -15.14
N LEU A 81 3.01 -11.59 -14.46
CA LEU A 81 2.48 -10.70 -13.44
C LEU A 81 1.83 -9.49 -14.11
N LEU A 82 0.65 -9.12 -13.61
CA LEU A 82 -0.08 -7.96 -14.14
C LEU A 82 0.11 -6.74 -13.23
N PRO A 83 0.30 -5.55 -13.81
CA PRO A 83 0.32 -4.30 -13.09
C PRO A 83 -1.11 -3.85 -12.74
N GLY A 84 -1.20 -2.90 -11.78
CA GLY A 84 -2.47 -2.36 -11.33
C GLY A 84 -3.07 -3.11 -10.15
N SER A 85 -4.04 -2.49 -9.51
CA SER A 85 -4.57 -2.92 -8.20
C SER A 85 -6.02 -3.40 -8.25
N THR A 86 -6.60 -3.51 -9.44
CA THR A 86 -7.98 -3.96 -9.67
C THR A 86 -8.04 -4.90 -10.86
N LEU A 87 -9.17 -5.58 -11.04
CA LEU A 87 -9.47 -6.36 -12.25
C LEU A 87 -9.73 -5.41 -13.42
N SER A 88 -8.65 -4.85 -13.96
CA SER A 88 -8.68 -3.68 -14.85
C SER A 88 -9.35 -3.96 -16.20
N LEU A 89 -9.18 -5.17 -16.78
CA LEU A 89 -9.63 -5.47 -18.14
C LEU A 89 -11.00 -6.15 -18.19
N GLY A 90 -11.35 -7.00 -17.23
CA GLY A 90 -12.58 -7.76 -17.22
C GLY A 90 -12.80 -8.58 -15.97
N ASP A 91 -13.87 -9.40 -15.97
CA ASP A 91 -14.22 -10.35 -14.90
C ASP A 91 -14.33 -9.71 -13.48
N SER A 92 -14.68 -8.42 -13.44
CA SER A 92 -14.80 -7.65 -12.19
C SER A 92 -16.09 -7.97 -11.41
N ASP A 93 -17.00 -8.72 -11.99
CA ASP A 93 -18.28 -9.17 -11.42
C ASP A 93 -18.27 -10.63 -10.96
N ARG A 94 -17.20 -11.38 -11.30
CA ARG A 94 -17.05 -12.80 -10.96
C ARG A 94 -15.97 -13.00 -9.89
N PHE A 95 -16.34 -13.67 -8.80
CA PHE A 95 -15.41 -14.13 -7.78
C PHE A 95 -14.93 -15.55 -8.12
N GLU A 96 -13.61 -15.81 -8.01
CA GLU A 96 -12.99 -17.10 -8.27
C GLU A 96 -12.31 -17.61 -7.01
N ARG A 97 -13.01 -18.43 -6.19
CA ARG A 97 -12.44 -18.92 -4.91
C ARG A 97 -11.14 -19.68 -5.12
N SER A 98 -10.12 -19.30 -4.37
CA SER A 98 -8.84 -20.03 -4.33
C SER A 98 -8.97 -21.37 -3.61
N ASP A 99 -9.81 -21.47 -2.60
CA ASP A 99 -10.20 -22.72 -1.92
C ASP A 99 -11.72 -22.79 -1.77
N PRO A 100 -12.41 -23.60 -2.64
CA PRO A 100 -13.86 -23.77 -2.56
C PRO A 100 -14.35 -24.41 -1.26
N THR A 101 -13.48 -25.10 -0.52
CA THR A 101 -13.84 -25.78 0.74
C THR A 101 -13.64 -24.90 1.97
N ASN A 102 -12.98 -23.76 1.84
CA ASN A 102 -12.70 -22.85 2.93
C ASN A 102 -13.95 -22.00 3.29
N PRO A 103 -14.54 -22.16 4.50
CA PRO A 103 -15.72 -21.40 4.89
C PRO A 103 -15.48 -19.89 4.95
N TYR A 104 -14.26 -19.48 5.23
CA TYR A 104 -13.88 -18.06 5.24
C TYR A 104 -13.98 -17.44 3.85
N HIS A 105 -13.49 -18.13 2.80
CA HIS A 105 -13.61 -17.65 1.41
C HIS A 105 -15.08 -17.54 0.98
N SER A 106 -15.91 -18.48 1.38
CA SER A 106 -17.37 -18.43 1.12
C SER A 106 -18.03 -17.22 1.77
N LEU A 107 -17.59 -16.89 2.98
CA LEU A 107 -18.10 -15.72 3.69
C LEU A 107 -17.65 -14.41 3.02
N ILE A 108 -16.37 -14.30 2.69
CA ILE A 108 -15.81 -13.11 2.03
C ILE A 108 -16.53 -12.84 0.71
N GLU A 109 -16.72 -13.88 -0.12
CA GLU A 109 -17.49 -13.76 -1.36
C GLU A 109 -18.93 -13.29 -1.11
N ALA A 110 -19.63 -13.92 -0.17
CA ALA A 110 -21.03 -13.58 0.12
C ALA A 110 -21.21 -12.16 0.70
N THR A 111 -20.22 -11.68 1.49
CA THR A 111 -20.31 -10.39 2.17
C THR A 111 -19.82 -9.24 1.29
N TYR A 112 -18.73 -9.45 0.56
CA TYR A 112 -18.00 -8.37 -0.12
C TYR A 112 -17.92 -8.53 -1.63
N GLY A 113 -18.13 -9.76 -2.15
CA GLY A 113 -17.99 -10.04 -3.58
C GLY A 113 -16.58 -9.67 -4.10
N THR A 114 -16.53 -9.18 -5.32
CA THR A 114 -15.27 -8.80 -5.97
C THR A 114 -14.64 -7.51 -5.44
N ARG A 115 -15.29 -6.78 -4.52
CA ARG A 115 -14.73 -5.56 -3.93
C ARG A 115 -13.40 -5.79 -3.21
N VAL A 116 -13.17 -7.00 -2.70
CA VAL A 116 -11.91 -7.40 -2.04
C VAL A 116 -10.91 -8.04 -2.99
N VAL A 117 -11.24 -8.21 -4.26
CA VAL A 117 -10.32 -8.75 -5.27
C VAL A 117 -9.45 -7.62 -5.79
N THR A 118 -8.43 -7.31 -5.03
CA THR A 118 -7.52 -6.19 -5.27
C THR A 118 -6.08 -6.63 -5.03
N ALA A 119 -5.14 -5.97 -5.68
CA ALA A 119 -3.71 -6.12 -5.40
C ALA A 119 -3.17 -4.86 -4.72
N SER A 120 -2.34 -5.03 -3.72
CA SER A 120 -1.81 -3.93 -2.92
C SER A 120 -0.40 -4.21 -2.42
N VAL A 121 0.21 -3.20 -1.83
CA VAL A 121 1.39 -3.39 -0.99
C VAL A 121 1.12 -2.81 0.39
N HIS A 122 1.32 -3.64 1.42
CA HIS A 122 1.35 -3.15 2.80
C HIS A 122 2.80 -2.93 3.22
N ILE A 123 3.07 -1.77 3.83
CA ILE A 123 4.40 -1.43 4.33
C ILE A 123 4.38 -1.53 5.85
N ASN A 124 5.22 -2.41 6.39
CA ASN A 124 5.36 -2.62 7.81
C ASN A 124 6.61 -1.93 8.34
N LEU A 125 6.49 -1.13 9.42
CA LEU A 125 7.62 -0.53 10.14
C LEU A 125 7.65 -1.01 11.58
N GLY A 126 8.79 -1.57 12.02
CA GLY A 126 9.00 -2.08 13.37
C GLY A 126 9.07 -0.96 14.41
N LEU A 127 8.14 -1.00 15.36
CA LEU A 127 8.04 -0.08 16.52
C LEU A 127 7.58 -0.90 17.73
N THR A 128 8.49 -1.14 18.67
CA THR A 128 8.24 -2.02 19.82
C THR A 128 7.72 -1.28 21.05
N ASP A 129 7.92 0.04 21.13
CA ASP A 129 7.33 0.87 22.18
C ASP A 129 5.87 1.15 21.84
N PRO A 130 4.88 0.71 22.64
CA PRO A 130 3.47 0.88 22.33
C PRO A 130 3.02 2.33 22.22
N GLU A 131 3.49 3.22 23.09
CA GLU A 131 3.09 4.63 23.06
C GLU A 131 3.60 5.32 21.80
N LEU A 132 4.84 5.03 21.41
CA LEU A 132 5.41 5.51 20.16
C LEU A 132 4.69 4.92 18.95
N LEU A 133 4.33 3.63 19.00
CA LEU A 133 3.56 2.98 17.94
C LEU A 133 2.21 3.68 17.73
N PHE A 134 1.47 3.99 18.81
CA PHE A 134 0.17 4.67 18.67
C PHE A 134 0.32 6.12 18.23
N ALA A 135 1.36 6.84 18.63
CA ALA A 135 1.68 8.16 18.10
C ALA A 135 1.96 8.11 16.59
N ALA A 136 2.74 7.11 16.14
CA ALA A 136 3.03 6.88 14.72
C ALA A 136 1.76 6.49 13.93
N VAL A 137 0.90 5.61 14.47
CA VAL A 137 -0.37 5.24 13.85
C VAL A 137 -1.25 6.48 13.68
N ARG A 138 -1.37 7.37 14.68
CA ARG A 138 -2.14 8.62 14.56
C ARG A 138 -1.60 9.53 13.47
N LEU A 139 -0.28 9.79 13.48
CA LEU A 139 0.34 10.65 12.47
C LEU A 139 0.13 10.09 11.06
N ILE A 140 0.51 8.84 10.85
CA ILE A 140 0.46 8.23 9.52
C ILE A 140 -0.98 8.02 9.05
N ARG A 141 -1.95 7.79 9.95
CA ARG A 141 -3.38 7.79 9.59
C ARG A 141 -3.83 9.15 9.05
N CYS A 142 -3.40 10.26 9.66
CA CYS A 142 -3.70 11.60 9.18
C CYS A 142 -2.98 11.97 7.87
N GLU A 143 -1.88 11.29 7.53
CA GLU A 143 -1.07 11.49 6.32
C GLU A 143 -1.24 10.36 5.29
N ALA A 144 -2.07 9.36 5.53
CA ALA A 144 -2.22 8.17 4.67
C ALA A 144 -2.61 8.52 3.23
N ALA A 145 -3.44 9.55 3.05
CA ALA A 145 -3.84 10.08 1.74
C ALA A 145 -2.65 10.49 0.85
N LEU A 146 -1.54 10.94 1.43
CA LEU A 146 -0.32 11.29 0.71
C LEU A 146 0.34 10.04 0.11
N LEU A 147 0.38 8.95 0.88
CA LEU A 147 0.97 7.68 0.49
C LEU A 147 0.08 6.96 -0.55
N LEU A 148 -1.24 7.04 -0.40
CA LEU A 148 -2.17 6.62 -1.45
C LEU A 148 -1.93 7.39 -2.75
N SER A 149 -1.76 8.70 -2.65
CA SER A 149 -1.55 9.56 -3.83
C SER A 149 -0.25 9.28 -4.55
N LEU A 150 0.80 8.87 -3.85
CA LEU A 150 2.07 8.44 -4.45
C LEU A 150 1.95 7.07 -5.13
N SER A 151 1.16 6.16 -4.56
CA SER A 151 1.04 4.77 -5.00
C SER A 151 -0.11 4.49 -5.97
N ALA A 152 -1.03 5.43 -6.22
CA ALA A 152 -2.25 5.20 -7.00
C ALA A 152 -1.95 4.59 -8.39
N SER A 153 -2.57 3.42 -8.66
CA SER A 153 -2.30 2.62 -9.87
C SER A 153 -3.52 1.87 -10.40
N SER A 154 -4.75 2.25 -10.02
CA SER A 154 -5.96 1.50 -10.39
C SER A 154 -7.08 2.37 -10.99
N PRO A 155 -6.84 3.04 -12.14
CA PRO A 155 -7.85 3.90 -12.75
C PRO A 155 -8.89 3.14 -13.58
N PHE A 156 -8.73 1.83 -13.76
CA PHE A 156 -9.59 0.98 -14.60
C PHE A 156 -10.24 -0.14 -13.80
N ILE A 157 -11.45 -0.56 -14.18
CA ILE A 157 -12.14 -1.74 -13.67
C ILE A 157 -13.09 -2.28 -14.75
N GLY A 158 -13.11 -3.61 -14.97
CA GLY A 158 -14.03 -4.23 -15.90
C GLY A 158 -13.92 -3.72 -17.35
N GLY A 159 -12.74 -3.29 -17.78
CA GLY A 159 -12.48 -2.76 -19.12
C GLY A 159 -12.92 -1.30 -19.32
N GLN A 160 -13.18 -0.57 -18.24
CA GLN A 160 -13.66 0.81 -18.28
C GLN A 160 -12.90 1.73 -17.32
N LEU A 161 -13.00 3.05 -17.59
CA LEU A 161 -12.57 4.07 -16.64
C LEU A 161 -13.42 4.01 -15.38
N SER A 162 -12.79 3.94 -14.21
CA SER A 162 -13.47 3.93 -12.93
C SER A 162 -13.90 5.33 -12.43
N GLY A 163 -13.28 6.38 -12.97
CA GLY A 163 -13.41 7.75 -12.46
C GLY A 163 -12.58 8.00 -11.18
N GLN A 164 -11.70 7.07 -10.82
CA GLN A 164 -10.80 7.15 -9.67
C GLN A 164 -9.36 6.96 -10.13
N HIS A 165 -8.39 7.52 -9.41
CA HIS A 165 -6.97 7.17 -9.55
C HIS A 165 -6.62 5.89 -8.77
N SER A 166 -7.27 5.69 -7.60
CA SER A 166 -7.26 4.44 -6.86
C SER A 166 -8.67 3.87 -6.72
N GLN A 167 -9.11 3.12 -7.71
CA GLN A 167 -10.35 2.35 -7.63
C GLN A 167 -10.26 1.27 -6.54
N ARG A 168 -9.07 0.69 -6.32
CA ARG A 168 -8.82 -0.25 -5.23
C ARG A 168 -9.29 0.31 -3.89
N TRP A 169 -8.79 1.49 -3.50
CA TRP A 169 -9.16 2.09 -2.22
C TRP A 169 -10.63 2.47 -2.17
N ARG A 170 -11.17 2.98 -3.27
CA ARG A 170 -12.58 3.36 -3.36
C ARG A 170 -13.54 2.21 -3.15
N GLN A 171 -13.22 1.01 -3.65
CA GLN A 171 -14.11 -0.17 -3.55
C GLN A 171 -13.85 -1.02 -2.31
N PHE A 172 -12.65 -0.92 -1.71
CA PHE A 172 -12.26 -1.75 -0.58
C PHE A 172 -13.18 -1.50 0.63
N PRO A 173 -13.79 -2.55 1.20
CA PRO A 173 -14.74 -2.39 2.29
C PRO A 173 -14.02 -2.11 3.60
N LEU A 174 -13.96 -0.86 4.01
CA LEU A 174 -13.45 -0.50 5.35
C LEU A 174 -14.27 -1.23 6.42
N THR A 175 -13.60 -1.80 7.41
CA THR A 175 -14.23 -2.60 8.45
C THR A 175 -13.49 -2.42 9.78
N PRO A 176 -14.16 -1.97 10.84
CA PRO A 176 -15.47 -1.30 10.83
C PRO A 176 -15.48 -0.03 9.97
N GLU A 177 -16.68 0.46 9.63
CA GLU A 177 -16.83 1.67 8.79
C GLU A 177 -16.15 2.90 9.39
N HIS A 178 -16.18 3.01 10.72
CA HIS A 178 -15.54 4.09 11.47
C HIS A 178 -14.50 3.55 12.44
N VAL A 179 -13.27 3.94 12.25
CA VAL A 179 -12.13 3.58 13.11
C VAL A 179 -11.57 4.85 13.75
N PRO A 180 -11.56 4.96 15.10
CA PRO A 180 -11.06 6.15 15.77
C PRO A 180 -9.54 6.29 15.65
N LEU A 181 -9.01 7.47 15.92
CA LEU A 181 -7.61 7.64 16.27
C LEU A 181 -7.41 7.20 17.72
N PHE A 182 -6.66 6.12 17.91
CA PHE A 182 -6.46 5.54 19.24
C PHE A 182 -5.58 6.43 20.12
N ILE A 183 -6.05 6.72 21.33
CA ILE A 183 -5.31 7.53 22.32
C ILE A 183 -4.02 6.81 22.75
N ASN A 184 -4.13 5.51 23.06
CA ASN A 184 -3.06 4.65 23.53
C ASN A 184 -3.40 3.16 23.30
N HIS A 185 -2.51 2.26 23.72
CA HIS A 185 -2.68 0.82 23.56
C HIS A 185 -3.93 0.31 24.30
N ARG A 186 -4.23 0.80 25.50
CA ARG A 186 -5.43 0.36 26.26
C ARG A 186 -6.72 0.71 25.54
N HIS A 187 -6.83 1.95 25.02
CA HIS A 187 -7.99 2.36 24.22
C HIS A 187 -8.17 1.47 22.97
N TYR A 188 -7.08 1.07 22.30
CA TYR A 188 -7.14 0.15 21.18
C TYR A 188 -7.66 -1.23 21.55
N ILE A 189 -7.17 -1.81 22.68
CA ILE A 189 -7.65 -3.11 23.17
C ILE A 189 -9.14 -3.04 23.47
N ASP A 190 -9.57 -2.09 24.28
CA ASP A 190 -10.97 -1.95 24.69
C ASP A 190 -11.90 -1.79 23.45
N TRP A 191 -11.48 -0.98 22.48
CA TRP A 191 -12.23 -0.77 21.25
C TRP A 191 -12.30 -2.05 20.39
N VAL A 192 -11.21 -2.78 20.21
CA VAL A 192 -11.19 -4.05 19.46
C VAL A 192 -12.10 -5.07 20.11
N GLU A 193 -12.03 -5.23 21.44
CA GLU A 193 -12.90 -6.14 22.20
C GLU A 193 -14.39 -5.78 22.01
N GLU A 194 -14.73 -4.49 22.01
CA GLU A 194 -16.09 -4.02 21.73
C GLU A 194 -16.56 -4.37 20.31
N GLN A 195 -15.70 -4.14 19.28
CA GLN A 195 -16.04 -4.47 17.89
C GLN A 195 -16.22 -5.98 17.68
N LEU A 196 -15.46 -6.81 18.37
CA LEU A 196 -15.64 -8.27 18.37
C LEU A 196 -16.91 -8.68 19.09
N ALA A 197 -17.20 -8.11 20.24
CA ALA A 197 -18.41 -8.41 21.03
C ALA A 197 -19.70 -8.02 20.32
N THR A 198 -19.69 -6.92 19.57
CA THR A 198 -20.83 -6.44 18.76
C THR A 198 -20.96 -7.14 17.41
N GLY A 199 -19.94 -7.90 16.99
CA GLY A 199 -19.88 -8.56 15.69
C GLY A 199 -19.56 -7.64 14.51
N ALA A 200 -19.16 -6.40 14.77
CA ALA A 200 -18.65 -5.47 13.74
C ALA A 200 -17.36 -5.96 13.10
N MET A 201 -16.54 -6.68 13.88
CA MET A 201 -15.41 -7.47 13.38
C MET A 201 -15.59 -8.94 13.77
N ARG A 202 -15.14 -9.86 12.90
CA ARG A 202 -15.15 -11.30 13.19
C ARG A 202 -13.94 -11.81 13.97
N ASN A 203 -12.81 -11.17 13.75
CA ASN A 203 -11.56 -11.40 14.45
C ASN A 203 -10.67 -10.14 14.32
N GLU A 204 -9.57 -10.12 14.98
CA GLU A 204 -8.65 -8.98 15.06
C GLU A 204 -7.99 -8.65 13.69
N ARG A 205 -7.96 -9.62 12.76
CA ARG A 205 -7.46 -9.40 11.39
C ARG A 205 -8.44 -8.60 10.54
N HIS A 206 -9.72 -8.56 10.95
CA HIS A 206 -10.78 -7.87 10.22
C HIS A 206 -10.81 -6.35 10.46
N LEU A 207 -9.78 -5.79 11.09
CA LEU A 207 -9.57 -4.35 11.12
C LEU A 207 -8.97 -3.90 9.77
N TRP A 208 -9.85 -3.51 8.85
CA TRP A 208 -9.50 -3.06 7.50
C TRP A 208 -9.55 -1.53 7.41
N THR A 209 -8.44 -0.90 7.56
CA THR A 209 -8.25 0.56 7.60
C THR A 209 -6.95 0.95 6.90
N SER A 210 -6.74 2.25 6.66
CA SER A 210 -5.55 2.76 5.95
C SER A 210 -4.23 2.47 6.69
N VAL A 211 -4.26 2.57 8.02
CA VAL A 211 -3.10 2.34 8.90
C VAL A 211 -3.58 1.66 10.16
N ARG A 212 -2.89 0.61 10.60
CA ARG A 212 -3.19 -0.06 11.87
C ARG A 212 -1.94 -0.45 12.64
N PRO A 213 -2.04 -0.61 13.97
CA PRO A 213 -1.01 -1.31 14.72
C PRO A 213 -1.09 -2.80 14.41
N ASN A 214 0.07 -3.48 14.35
CA ASN A 214 0.14 -4.91 14.07
C ASN A 214 1.20 -5.58 14.96
N GLY A 215 1.11 -6.89 15.14
CA GLY A 215 2.01 -7.67 15.98
C GLY A 215 1.67 -9.15 16.02
N PRO A 216 2.44 -9.95 16.78
CA PRO A 216 2.30 -11.40 16.83
C PRO A 216 0.98 -11.85 17.48
N ASP A 217 0.41 -11.07 18.39
CA ASP A 217 -0.81 -11.40 19.14
C ASP A 217 -1.67 -10.15 19.32
N ARG A 218 -2.43 -9.79 18.29
CA ARG A 218 -3.35 -8.65 18.32
C ARG A 218 -4.58 -8.96 19.18
N PRO A 219 -5.10 -8.00 19.95
CA PRO A 219 -4.64 -6.62 20.12
C PRO A 219 -3.57 -6.43 21.21
N HIS A 220 -3.13 -7.49 21.89
CA HIS A 220 -2.35 -7.42 23.14
C HIS A 220 -0.84 -7.26 22.92
N SER A 221 -0.26 -7.91 21.91
CA SER A 221 1.17 -7.83 21.59
C SER A 221 1.41 -7.22 20.23
N LEU A 222 1.89 -5.99 20.22
CA LEU A 222 2.12 -5.18 19.02
C LEU A 222 3.60 -4.83 18.89
N ASN A 223 4.11 -4.78 17.67
CA ASN A 223 5.52 -4.49 17.42
C ASN A 223 5.78 -3.72 16.13
N ARG A 224 4.74 -3.32 15.40
CA ARG A 224 4.89 -2.60 14.14
C ARG A 224 3.65 -1.80 13.74
N LEU A 225 3.90 -0.73 13.00
CA LEU A 225 2.91 -0.02 12.21
C LEU A 225 2.75 -0.73 10.86
N GLU A 226 1.52 -0.93 10.41
CA GLU A 226 1.17 -1.48 9.10
C GLU A 226 0.40 -0.43 8.30
N LEU A 227 1.03 0.12 7.25
CA LEU A 227 0.40 0.96 6.25
C LEU A 227 -0.23 0.08 5.17
N ARG A 228 -1.55 0.20 4.95
CA ARG A 228 -2.33 -0.69 4.07
C ARG A 228 -2.97 0.02 2.88
N ILE A 229 -2.96 1.35 2.88
CA ILE A 229 -3.70 2.15 1.90
C ILE A 229 -3.12 2.09 0.49
N CYS A 230 -1.83 1.77 0.34
CA CYS A 230 -1.14 1.84 -0.94
C CYS A 230 -1.69 0.84 -1.96
N ASP A 231 -1.94 1.31 -3.17
CA ASP A 231 -2.11 0.46 -4.34
C ASP A 231 -0.81 -0.33 -4.60
N LEU A 232 -0.85 -1.32 -5.47
CA LEU A 232 0.33 -2.04 -5.92
C LEU A 232 1.28 -1.08 -6.65
N VAL A 233 2.46 -0.88 -6.11
CA VAL A 233 3.54 -0.13 -6.73
C VAL A 233 4.44 -1.14 -7.47
N THR A 234 4.42 -1.08 -8.80
CA THR A 234 5.16 -2.05 -9.63
C THR A 234 6.64 -1.72 -9.72
N ASP A 235 7.00 -0.43 -9.80
CA ASP A 235 8.38 0.04 -9.82
C ASP A 235 9.01 -0.09 -8.43
N PRO A 236 10.07 -0.91 -8.27
CA PRO A 236 10.75 -1.07 -6.99
C PRO A 236 11.33 0.24 -6.44
N ALA A 237 11.87 1.10 -7.32
CA ALA A 237 12.46 2.37 -6.89
C ALA A 237 11.38 3.32 -6.31
N ASP A 238 10.19 3.36 -6.90
CA ASP A 238 9.06 4.12 -6.38
C ASP A 238 8.60 3.56 -5.02
N LEU A 239 8.49 2.23 -4.87
CA LEU A 239 8.10 1.60 -3.61
C LEU A 239 9.12 1.84 -2.49
N ILE A 240 10.41 1.70 -2.80
CA ILE A 240 11.49 2.01 -1.84
C ILE A 240 11.44 3.48 -1.44
N ALA A 241 11.23 4.40 -2.39
CA ALA A 241 11.13 5.83 -2.09
C ALA A 241 9.93 6.16 -1.18
N ILE A 242 8.76 5.56 -1.43
CA ILE A 242 7.57 5.68 -0.57
C ILE A 242 7.86 5.14 0.83
N THR A 243 8.59 4.03 0.94
CA THR A 243 8.99 3.44 2.22
C THR A 243 9.97 4.34 2.98
N VAL A 244 10.94 4.93 2.28
CA VAL A 244 11.86 5.93 2.86
C VAL A 244 11.10 7.14 3.37
N PHE A 245 10.15 7.66 2.59
CA PHE A 245 9.29 8.77 3.01
C PHE A 245 8.53 8.43 4.29
N LEU A 246 7.89 7.27 4.36
CA LEU A 246 7.18 6.79 5.54
C LEU A 246 8.12 6.65 6.75
N GLU A 247 9.29 6.02 6.59
CA GLU A 247 10.26 5.84 7.68
C GLU A 247 10.76 7.19 8.21
N LEU A 248 11.08 8.14 7.32
CA LEU A 248 11.54 9.47 7.72
C LEU A 248 10.45 10.27 8.46
N ARG A 249 9.17 10.11 8.09
CA ARG A 249 8.07 10.72 8.85
C ARG A 249 7.97 10.15 10.25
N VAL A 250 8.07 8.84 10.41
CA VAL A 250 8.08 8.17 11.72
C VAL A 250 9.32 8.58 12.54
N MET A 251 10.49 8.70 11.91
CA MET A 251 11.71 9.15 12.59
C MET A 251 11.61 10.61 13.05
N ALA A 252 11.02 11.47 12.23
CA ALA A 252 10.75 12.85 12.63
C ALA A 252 9.80 12.91 13.84
N LEU A 253 8.77 12.05 13.89
CA LEU A 253 7.91 11.91 15.06
C LEU A 253 8.69 11.46 16.31
N ILE A 254 9.57 10.47 16.19
CA ILE A 254 10.41 9.99 17.30
C ILE A 254 11.25 11.15 17.89
N GLU A 255 11.79 12.00 17.03
CA GLU A 255 12.62 13.14 17.45
C GLU A 255 11.81 14.33 17.98
N GLN A 256 10.55 14.51 17.52
CA GLN A 256 9.73 15.69 17.79
C GLN A 256 8.28 15.32 18.16
N GLN A 257 8.09 14.30 19.01
CA GLN A 257 6.77 13.76 19.33
C GLN A 257 5.75 14.82 19.74
N SER A 258 6.12 15.76 20.61
CA SER A 258 5.23 16.83 21.07
C SER A 258 4.72 17.77 19.96
N ARG A 259 5.39 17.77 18.80
CA ARG A 259 5.02 18.61 17.66
C ARG A 259 4.33 17.83 16.54
N LEU A 260 4.56 16.52 16.45
CA LEU A 260 4.12 15.70 15.34
C LEU A 260 3.08 14.64 15.73
N ASP A 261 2.87 14.36 17.03
CA ASP A 261 1.74 13.56 17.45
C ASP A 261 0.45 14.38 17.35
N PRO A 262 -0.51 14.00 16.48
CA PRO A 262 -1.78 14.72 16.35
C PRO A 262 -2.54 14.87 17.67
N LEU A 263 -2.41 13.93 18.60
CA LEU A 263 -3.03 14.02 19.94
C LEU A 263 -2.54 15.25 20.73
N CYS A 264 -1.28 15.64 20.51
CA CYS A 264 -0.63 16.71 21.29
C CYS A 264 -0.60 18.06 20.56
N SER A 265 -0.68 18.07 19.24
CA SER A 265 -0.31 19.23 18.42
C SER A 265 -1.37 19.68 17.41
N SER A 266 -2.48 18.96 17.29
CA SER A 266 -3.61 19.39 16.46
C SER A 266 -4.53 20.35 17.22
N GLU A 267 -5.12 21.30 16.48
CA GLU A 267 -6.21 22.16 16.94
C GLU A 267 -7.57 21.46 16.86
N LEU A 268 -7.64 20.31 16.18
CA LEU A 268 -8.85 19.52 15.96
C LEU A 268 -9.02 18.45 17.05
N SER A 269 -10.27 18.06 17.32
CA SER A 269 -10.55 16.91 18.19
C SER A 269 -10.13 15.59 17.50
N LEU A 270 -9.98 14.50 18.28
CA LEU A 270 -9.63 13.18 17.71
C LEU A 270 -10.72 12.66 16.76
N ASP A 271 -11.99 12.95 17.03
CA ASP A 271 -13.09 12.55 16.17
C ASP A 271 -13.06 13.34 14.86
N ASP A 272 -12.81 14.65 14.91
CA ASP A 272 -12.64 15.49 13.72
C ASP A 272 -11.42 15.03 12.90
N LEU A 273 -10.32 14.66 13.56
CA LEU A 273 -9.13 14.13 12.89
C LEU A 273 -9.38 12.78 12.20
N ALA A 274 -10.15 11.88 12.84
CA ALA A 274 -10.54 10.61 12.23
C ALA A 274 -11.39 10.84 10.97
N ALA A 275 -12.40 11.72 11.07
CA ALA A 275 -13.24 12.10 9.94
C ALA A 275 -12.45 12.81 8.82
N LEU A 276 -11.50 13.70 9.18
CA LEU A 276 -10.61 14.37 8.24
C LEU A 276 -9.72 13.37 7.49
N ALA A 277 -9.14 12.39 8.20
CA ALA A 277 -8.32 11.35 7.57
C ALA A 277 -9.13 10.55 6.54
N ASP A 278 -10.34 10.11 6.88
CA ASP A 278 -11.22 9.38 5.96
C ASP A 278 -11.65 10.23 4.75
N GLN A 279 -11.90 11.53 4.95
CA GLN A 279 -12.19 12.48 3.85
C GLN A 279 -11.00 12.67 2.94
N ASN A 280 -9.80 12.82 3.49
CA ASN A 280 -8.56 12.95 2.73
C ASN A 280 -8.26 11.68 1.92
N ASP A 281 -8.43 10.50 2.52
CA ASP A 281 -8.26 9.20 1.85
C ASP A 281 -9.24 9.09 0.65
N ALA A 282 -10.49 9.49 0.83
CA ALA A 282 -11.50 9.51 -0.24
C ALA A 282 -11.17 10.53 -1.35
N ALA A 283 -10.69 11.73 -0.99
CA ALA A 283 -10.27 12.74 -1.97
C ALA A 283 -9.04 12.26 -2.77
N ALA A 284 -8.04 11.69 -2.09
CA ALA A 284 -6.84 11.14 -2.71
C ALA A 284 -7.16 9.94 -3.63
N SER A 285 -8.10 9.07 -3.26
CA SER A 285 -8.51 7.96 -4.14
C SER A 285 -9.07 8.45 -5.46
N ARG A 286 -9.70 9.61 -5.48
CA ARG A 286 -10.36 10.17 -6.66
C ARG A 286 -9.36 10.78 -7.66
N ILE A 287 -8.48 11.68 -7.21
CA ILE A 287 -7.59 12.46 -8.10
C ILE A 287 -6.14 12.55 -7.59
N SER A 288 -5.78 11.74 -6.59
CA SER A 288 -4.45 11.55 -6.02
C SER A 288 -3.65 12.85 -5.79
N LEU A 289 -2.52 13.06 -6.47
CA LEU A 289 -1.63 14.21 -6.29
C LEU A 289 -2.31 15.59 -6.53
N GLU A 290 -3.42 15.61 -7.24
CA GLU A 290 -4.19 16.84 -7.51
C GLU A 290 -5.29 17.09 -6.46
N ALA A 291 -5.49 16.19 -5.50
CA ALA A 291 -6.51 16.32 -4.48
C ALA A 291 -6.25 17.54 -3.57
N SER A 292 -7.33 18.25 -3.24
CA SER A 292 -7.34 19.19 -2.12
C SER A 292 -7.61 18.41 -0.85
N LEU A 293 -6.66 18.42 0.07
CA LEU A 293 -6.70 17.74 1.36
C LEU A 293 -6.81 18.77 2.48
N ASN A 294 -7.18 18.31 3.67
CA ASN A 294 -7.18 19.13 4.87
C ASN A 294 -5.99 18.75 5.77
N HIS A 295 -5.19 19.76 6.16
CA HIS A 295 -4.02 19.53 7.01
C HIS A 295 -4.46 19.20 8.44
N TRP A 296 -3.89 18.15 9.00
CA TRP A 296 -4.32 17.62 10.30
C TRP A 296 -4.03 18.55 11.49
N GLN A 297 -3.11 19.51 11.39
CA GLN A 297 -2.82 20.43 12.49
C GLN A 297 -3.93 21.44 12.73
N ASP A 298 -4.46 22.05 11.65
CA ASP A 298 -5.34 23.22 11.72
C ASP A 298 -6.58 23.12 10.79
N GLY A 299 -6.74 22.02 10.06
CA GLY A 299 -7.84 21.81 9.13
C GLY A 299 -7.76 22.63 7.83
N ARG A 300 -6.69 23.42 7.62
CA ARG A 300 -6.57 24.24 6.40
C ARG A 300 -6.46 23.36 5.16
N SER A 301 -7.06 23.85 4.06
CA SER A 301 -6.94 23.17 2.76
C SER A 301 -5.52 23.30 2.21
N ILE A 302 -5.00 22.19 1.69
CA ILE A 302 -3.68 22.11 1.05
C ILE A 302 -3.75 21.12 -0.11
N ARG A 303 -3.12 21.44 -1.24
CA ARG A 303 -3.01 20.49 -2.35
C ARG A 303 -2.07 19.34 -1.97
N CYS A 304 -2.45 18.10 -2.27
CA CYS A 304 -1.68 16.91 -1.91
C CYS A 304 -0.22 17.00 -2.36
N ARG A 305 0.02 17.37 -3.62
CA ARG A 305 1.36 17.57 -4.21
C ARG A 305 2.20 18.56 -3.41
N ASP A 306 1.61 19.68 -3.02
CA ASP A 306 2.31 20.75 -2.28
C ASP A 306 2.63 20.30 -0.85
N TRP A 307 1.73 19.55 -0.22
CA TRP A 307 1.99 18.97 1.11
C TRP A 307 3.13 17.96 1.08
N ILE A 308 3.15 17.04 0.12
CA ILE A 308 4.27 16.09 -0.06
C ILE A 308 5.58 16.84 -0.27
N MET A 309 5.60 17.90 -1.09
CA MET A 309 6.80 18.70 -1.35
C MET A 309 7.32 19.35 -0.06
N GLN A 310 6.42 20.00 0.73
CA GLN A 310 6.80 20.59 2.03
C GLN A 310 7.38 19.56 2.99
N LEU A 311 6.79 18.34 3.03
CA LEU A 311 7.32 17.26 3.88
C LEU A 311 8.69 16.77 3.40
N LEU A 312 8.91 16.62 2.08
CA LEU A 312 10.21 16.26 1.52
C LEU A 312 11.29 17.26 1.93
N GLU A 313 11.02 18.57 1.77
CA GLU A 313 11.95 19.63 2.16
C GLU A 313 12.26 19.58 3.65
N SER A 314 11.25 19.37 4.49
CA SER A 314 11.43 19.28 5.95
C SER A 314 12.25 18.06 6.41
N MET A 315 12.25 16.99 5.61
CA MET A 315 12.94 15.73 5.91
C MET A 315 14.36 15.65 5.31
N GLU A 316 14.75 16.56 4.40
CA GLU A 316 16.08 16.51 3.76
C GLU A 316 17.24 16.40 4.75
N PRO A 317 17.30 17.18 5.86
CA PRO A 317 18.42 17.07 6.81
C PRO A 317 18.48 15.69 7.47
N THR A 318 17.33 15.08 7.73
CA THR A 318 17.27 13.72 8.29
C THR A 318 17.66 12.69 7.22
N ALA A 319 17.18 12.84 5.99
CA ALA A 319 17.55 11.98 4.88
C ALA A 319 19.06 11.98 4.60
N GLU A 320 19.71 13.16 4.62
CA GLU A 320 21.16 13.28 4.48
C GLU A 320 21.91 12.57 5.63
N ARG A 321 21.49 12.76 6.87
CA ARG A 321 22.09 12.12 8.04
C ARG A 321 22.08 10.59 7.95
N PHE A 322 21.02 10.00 7.38
CA PHE A 322 20.89 8.57 7.18
C PHE A 322 21.43 8.05 5.83
N GLY A 323 21.82 8.94 4.91
CA GLY A 323 22.27 8.58 3.57
C GLY A 323 21.14 8.11 2.65
N LEU A 324 19.92 8.67 2.83
CA LEU A 324 18.71 8.28 2.12
C LEU A 324 18.25 9.31 1.08
N LEU A 325 18.95 10.44 0.92
CA LEU A 325 18.51 11.54 0.06
C LEU A 325 18.26 11.10 -1.39
N GLU A 326 19.20 10.33 -1.96
CA GLU A 326 19.08 9.81 -3.33
C GLU A 326 17.88 8.88 -3.51
N ARG A 327 17.50 8.13 -2.47
CA ARG A 327 16.35 7.23 -2.49
C ARG A 327 15.00 7.95 -2.49
N LEU A 328 14.96 9.26 -2.22
CA LEU A 328 13.77 10.10 -2.34
C LEU A 328 13.56 10.67 -3.74
N GLN A 329 14.55 10.56 -4.66
CA GLN A 329 14.43 11.12 -6.01
C GLN A 329 13.22 10.58 -6.81
N PRO A 330 12.84 9.29 -6.71
CA PRO A 330 11.63 8.81 -7.38
C PRO A 330 10.37 9.58 -6.98
N ILE A 331 10.22 10.00 -5.71
CA ILE A 331 9.05 10.82 -5.31
C ILE A 331 9.04 12.17 -6.04
N ARG A 332 10.18 12.82 -6.20
CA ARG A 332 10.26 14.08 -6.98
C ARG A 332 9.86 13.87 -8.44
N THR A 333 10.22 12.71 -9.00
CA THR A 333 9.81 12.29 -10.34
C THR A 333 8.30 12.05 -10.41
N LEU A 334 7.70 11.35 -9.43
CA LEU A 334 6.26 11.17 -9.32
C LEU A 334 5.52 12.52 -9.19
N LEU A 335 6.04 13.43 -8.38
CA LEU A 335 5.46 14.77 -8.26
C LEU A 335 5.52 15.56 -9.57
N LYS A 336 6.53 15.37 -10.41
CA LYS A 336 6.69 16.06 -11.68
C LYS A 336 5.86 15.44 -12.81
N HIS A 337 5.84 14.11 -12.90
CA HIS A 337 5.29 13.39 -14.05
C HIS A 337 3.99 12.64 -13.77
N GLY A 338 3.51 12.66 -12.52
CA GLY A 338 2.34 11.90 -12.08
C GLY A 338 2.68 10.47 -11.65
N ASN A 339 1.78 9.87 -10.87
CA ASN A 339 1.81 8.45 -10.50
C ASN A 339 1.35 7.56 -11.67
N GLN A 340 1.34 6.25 -11.47
CA GLN A 340 0.98 5.30 -12.53
C GLN A 340 -0.44 5.53 -13.04
N ALA A 341 -1.43 5.79 -12.16
CA ALA A 341 -2.81 6.04 -12.59
C ALA A 341 -2.91 7.28 -13.49
N MET A 342 -2.25 8.39 -13.13
CA MET A 342 -2.24 9.62 -13.93
C MET A 342 -1.62 9.37 -15.31
N ARG A 343 -0.45 8.72 -15.37
CA ARG A 343 0.21 8.39 -16.63
C ARG A 343 -0.65 7.49 -17.52
N TRP A 344 -1.33 6.50 -16.93
CA TRP A 344 -2.22 5.61 -17.68
C TRP A 344 -3.45 6.33 -18.21
N LEU A 345 -4.04 7.22 -17.41
CA LEU A 345 -5.18 8.04 -17.86
C LEU A 345 -4.78 8.96 -19.02
N ASP A 346 -3.60 9.59 -18.96
CA ASP A 346 -3.11 10.48 -20.03
C ASP A 346 -2.89 9.70 -21.34
N VAL A 347 -2.26 8.52 -21.28
CA VAL A 347 -2.02 7.68 -22.46
C VAL A 347 -3.33 7.09 -23.01
N HIS A 348 -4.26 6.71 -22.12
CA HIS A 348 -5.59 6.26 -22.53
C HIS A 348 -6.38 7.36 -23.26
N ALA A 349 -6.31 8.59 -22.78
CA ALA A 349 -6.93 9.74 -23.41
C ALA A 349 -6.38 10.04 -24.83
N GLN A 350 -5.16 9.59 -25.13
CA GLN A 350 -4.52 9.63 -26.44
C GLN A 350 -4.97 8.48 -27.38
N GLY A 351 -5.88 7.61 -26.92
CA GLY A 351 -6.50 6.55 -27.73
C GLY A 351 -5.90 5.16 -27.52
N HIS A 352 -4.98 4.96 -26.57
CA HIS A 352 -4.46 3.62 -26.26
C HIS A 352 -5.51 2.79 -25.48
N SER A 353 -5.61 1.50 -25.83
CA SER A 353 -6.52 0.59 -25.14
C SER A 353 -6.00 0.22 -23.75
N ILE A 354 -6.91 -0.13 -22.83
CA ILE A 354 -6.55 -0.62 -21.49
C ILE A 354 -5.65 -1.86 -21.59
N SER A 355 -5.95 -2.78 -22.53
CA SER A 355 -5.10 -3.98 -22.76
C SER A 355 -3.66 -3.62 -23.15
N ALA A 356 -3.48 -2.62 -24.02
CA ALA A 356 -2.13 -2.16 -24.39
C ALA A 356 -1.38 -1.58 -23.17
N LEU A 357 -2.05 -0.77 -22.35
CA LEU A 357 -1.46 -0.20 -21.14
C LEU A 357 -1.04 -1.27 -20.11
N LEU A 358 -1.86 -2.31 -19.94
CA LEU A 358 -1.54 -3.43 -19.07
C LEU A 358 -0.37 -4.27 -19.61
N SER A 359 -0.34 -4.50 -20.93
CA SER A 359 0.76 -5.20 -21.59
C SER A 359 2.09 -4.46 -21.45
N ASP A 360 2.10 -3.16 -21.75
CA ASP A 360 3.28 -2.31 -21.61
C ASP A 360 3.74 -2.22 -20.15
N GLY A 361 2.78 -2.11 -19.22
CA GLY A 361 3.05 -2.12 -17.79
C GLY A 361 3.62 -3.45 -17.29
N ALA A 362 3.18 -4.59 -17.80
CA ALA A 362 3.74 -5.90 -17.47
C ALA A 362 5.18 -6.05 -17.97
N ILE A 363 5.47 -5.56 -19.17
CA ILE A 363 6.84 -5.52 -19.74
C ILE A 363 7.74 -4.59 -18.91
N ALA A 364 7.26 -3.39 -18.57
CA ALA A 364 8.02 -2.46 -17.74
C ALA A 364 8.33 -3.05 -16.36
N MET A 365 7.35 -3.70 -15.72
CA MET A 365 7.52 -4.38 -14.43
C MET A 365 8.59 -5.47 -14.51
N GLU A 366 8.59 -6.27 -15.60
CA GLU A 366 9.61 -7.30 -15.82
C GLU A 366 11.01 -6.70 -15.98
N GLN A 367 11.14 -5.64 -16.76
CA GLN A 367 12.42 -4.95 -16.95
C GLN A 367 12.97 -4.36 -15.66
N GLN A 368 12.12 -3.77 -14.84
CA GLN A 368 12.48 -3.20 -13.53
C GLN A 368 12.95 -4.26 -12.53
N GLU A 369 12.42 -5.48 -12.60
CA GLU A 369 12.85 -6.61 -11.77
C GLU A 369 14.26 -7.13 -12.12
N LEU A 370 14.75 -6.85 -13.32
CA LEU A 370 16.08 -7.27 -13.81
C LEU A 370 17.19 -6.26 -13.49
N VAL A 371 16.84 -5.01 -13.18
CA VAL A 371 17.81 -3.98 -12.82
C VAL A 371 18.31 -4.21 -11.39
N ILE A 372 19.43 -4.92 -11.24
CA ILE A 372 20.16 -4.98 -9.97
C ILE A 372 21.05 -3.74 -9.89
N HIS A 373 20.91 -2.94 -8.85
CA HIS A 373 21.81 -1.82 -8.60
C HIS A 373 23.27 -2.33 -8.48
N GLY A 374 24.07 -2.14 -9.53
CA GLY A 374 25.50 -2.45 -9.54
C GLY A 374 26.02 -3.29 -10.69
N GLU A 375 25.20 -3.97 -11.45
CA GLU A 375 25.64 -4.60 -12.70
C GLU A 375 25.14 -3.78 -13.89
N SER A 376 25.90 -2.76 -14.27
CA SER A 376 25.88 -2.22 -15.62
C SER A 376 26.25 -3.38 -16.54
N ALA A 377 25.27 -4.06 -17.11
CA ALA A 377 25.53 -4.99 -18.19
C ALA A 377 26.20 -4.19 -19.31
N ALA A 378 27.48 -4.36 -19.42
CA ALA A 378 28.23 -4.03 -20.62
C ALA A 378 27.62 -4.88 -21.74
N LEU A 379 26.66 -4.30 -22.45
CA LEU A 379 26.25 -4.79 -23.76
C LEU A 379 27.39 -4.49 -24.70
N GLY A 380 28.20 -5.52 -24.98
CA GLY A 380 29.14 -5.58 -26.08
C GLY A 380 28.41 -5.72 -27.42
#